data_366ce75a44598ed8819e6bc6c456f89b
#
_entry.id   366ce75a44598ed8819e6bc6c456f89b
#
_cell.length_a   1.000
_cell.length_b   1.000
_cell.length_c   1.000
_cell.angle_alpha   90.00
_cell.angle_beta   90.00
_cell.angle_gamma   90.00
#
_symmetry.space_group_name_H-M   'P 1'
#
loop_
_entity.id
_entity.type
_entity.pdbx_description
1 polymer ?
#
loop_
_entity_poly.entity_id
_entity_poly.type
_entity_poly.pdbx_seq_one_letter_code
_entity_poly.pdbx_strand_id
1 'polypeptide(L)'
;RRKTVLLSLLVTFLSLLLPIFGDGYLLMLISFSLLGIGNALMQTSLNPLLSNIISGDKLASSLTFGQFVKAIASFLAPYIAMWGATQTIPSLGLGWRVLFPVYMIIAVIAVLWLGATRIEEEQPDKASGFVACFKLLGKPFVLLCFLGIMCHVGIDVGTNTTAPKILMERMEMTLDMASFATSLYFIFRTIGCFSGAIILRHV
;
A
#
# COMPACT_ATOMS: atom_id res chain seq x y z
N ARG A 1 8.71 0.82 -17.35
CA ARG A 1 8.50 0.80 -15.88
C ARG A 1 7.73 2.05 -15.41
N ARG A 2 8.13 3.27 -15.79
CA ARG A 2 7.40 4.51 -15.48
C ARG A 2 5.94 4.47 -15.97
N LYS A 3 5.71 4.04 -17.22
CA LYS A 3 4.35 3.88 -17.77
C LYS A 3 3.51 2.90 -16.96
N THR A 4 4.11 1.83 -16.43
CA THR A 4 3.42 0.85 -15.58
C THR A 4 3.07 1.46 -14.22
N VAL A 5 3.96 2.27 -13.61
CA VAL A 5 3.66 3.02 -12.38
C VAL A 5 2.53 4.02 -12.61
N LEU A 6 2.56 4.77 -13.72
CA LEU A 6 1.48 5.69 -14.05
C LEU A 6 0.14 4.96 -14.28
N LEU A 7 0.18 3.81 -14.95
CA LEU A 7 -1.00 2.96 -15.13
C LEU A 7 -1.54 2.45 -13.79
N SER A 8 -0.66 2.04 -12.87
CA SER A 8 -1.08 1.58 -11.53
C SER A 8 -1.74 2.70 -10.73
N LEU A 9 -1.20 3.92 -10.80
CA LEU A 9 -1.80 5.10 -10.18
C LEU A 9 -3.17 5.42 -10.79
N LEU A 10 -3.32 5.30 -12.10
CA LEU A 10 -4.61 5.49 -12.78
C LEU A 10 -5.63 4.45 -12.32
N VAL A 11 -5.26 3.17 -12.26
CA VAL A 11 -6.14 2.09 -11.78
C VAL A 11 -6.53 2.34 -10.32
N THR A 12 -5.58 2.75 -9.48
CA THR A 12 -5.84 3.11 -8.08
C THR A 12 -6.79 4.29 -7.98
N PHE A 13 -6.58 5.34 -8.78
CA PHE A 13 -7.48 6.50 -8.83
C PHE A 13 -8.91 6.10 -9.20
N LEU A 14 -9.08 5.29 -10.26
CA LEU A 14 -10.38 4.79 -10.68
C LEU A 14 -11.04 3.92 -9.59
N SER A 15 -10.26 3.11 -8.88
CA SER A 15 -10.77 2.30 -7.78
C SER A 15 -11.31 3.16 -6.62
N LEU A 16 -10.61 4.24 -6.28
CA LEU A 16 -11.02 5.17 -5.22
C LEU A 16 -12.23 6.03 -5.60
N LEU A 17 -12.49 6.20 -6.90
CA LEU A 17 -13.63 6.96 -7.40
C LEU A 17 -14.95 6.21 -7.17
N LEU A 18 -14.97 4.89 -7.31
CA LEU A 18 -16.19 4.07 -7.24
C LEU A 18 -16.96 4.23 -5.91
N PRO A 19 -16.32 4.17 -4.72
CA PRO A 19 -17.03 4.31 -3.45
C PRO A 19 -17.66 5.68 -3.20
N ILE A 20 -17.30 6.68 -3.99
CA ILE A 20 -17.90 8.02 -3.90
C ILE A 20 -19.33 7.99 -4.45
N PHE A 21 -19.60 7.19 -5.48
CA PHE A 21 -20.92 7.09 -6.11
C PHE A 21 -21.91 6.23 -5.34
N GLY A 22 -21.44 5.35 -4.45
CA GLY A 22 -22.33 4.50 -3.67
C GLY A 22 -21.59 3.58 -2.71
N ASP A 23 -22.37 2.90 -1.86
CA ASP A 23 -21.92 1.98 -0.82
C ASP A 23 -22.44 0.55 -1.00
N GLY A 24 -22.98 0.24 -2.18
CA GLY A 24 -23.45 -1.10 -2.51
C GLY A 24 -22.32 -2.14 -2.46
N TYR A 25 -22.63 -3.33 -1.92
CA TYR A 25 -21.66 -4.41 -1.75
C TYR A 25 -20.86 -4.73 -3.02
N LEU A 26 -21.53 -4.85 -4.17
CA LEU A 26 -20.87 -5.16 -5.44
C LEU A 26 -19.91 -4.03 -5.88
N LEU A 27 -20.33 -2.77 -5.70
CA LEU A 27 -19.52 -1.62 -6.04
C LEU A 27 -18.25 -1.56 -5.19
N MET A 28 -18.38 -1.80 -3.89
CA MET A 28 -17.24 -1.89 -2.97
C MET A 28 -16.31 -3.04 -3.33
N LEU A 29 -16.87 -4.22 -3.66
CA LEU A 29 -16.08 -5.38 -4.07
C LEU A 29 -15.25 -5.08 -5.32
N ILE A 30 -15.84 -4.46 -6.33
CA ILE A 30 -15.14 -4.05 -7.56
C ILE A 30 -14.06 -3.02 -7.24
N SER A 31 -14.39 -2.01 -6.42
CA SER A 31 -13.45 -0.98 -6.00
C SER A 31 -12.22 -1.58 -5.31
N PHE A 32 -12.42 -2.40 -4.29
CA PHE A 32 -11.30 -3.02 -3.56
C PHE A 32 -10.52 -4.03 -4.42
N SER A 33 -11.18 -4.72 -5.35
CA SER A 33 -10.47 -5.58 -6.31
C SER A 33 -9.56 -4.77 -7.23
N LEU A 34 -10.05 -3.67 -7.78
CA LEU A 34 -9.23 -2.74 -8.59
C LEU A 34 -8.11 -2.11 -7.77
N LEU A 35 -8.38 -1.76 -6.51
CA LEU A 35 -7.36 -1.23 -5.61
C LEU A 35 -6.23 -2.25 -5.38
N GLY A 36 -6.59 -3.52 -5.19
CA GLY A 36 -5.64 -4.62 -5.08
C GLY A 36 -4.77 -4.78 -6.33
N ILE A 37 -5.38 -4.74 -7.51
CA ILE A 37 -4.68 -4.77 -8.81
C ILE A 37 -3.73 -3.57 -8.94
N GLY A 38 -4.20 -2.36 -8.63
CA GLY A 38 -3.38 -1.14 -8.66
C GLY A 38 -2.18 -1.22 -7.73
N ASN A 39 -2.38 -1.71 -6.50
CA ASN A 39 -1.31 -1.89 -5.52
C ASN A 39 -0.28 -2.94 -5.97
N ALA A 40 -0.71 -4.06 -6.54
CA ALA A 40 0.18 -5.09 -7.08
C ALA A 40 1.03 -4.55 -8.25
N LEU A 41 0.41 -3.85 -9.19
CA LEU A 41 1.11 -3.19 -10.30
C LEU A 41 2.10 -2.14 -9.81
N MET A 42 1.75 -1.37 -8.79
CA MET A 42 2.63 -0.38 -8.19
C MET A 42 3.87 -1.04 -7.59
N GLN A 43 3.70 -2.05 -6.75
CA GLN A 43 4.82 -2.70 -6.07
C GLN A 43 5.76 -3.42 -7.04
N THR A 44 5.22 -4.09 -8.05
CA THR A 44 6.02 -4.81 -9.05
C THR A 44 6.78 -3.89 -10.00
N SER A 45 6.35 -2.64 -10.17
CA SER A 45 7.02 -1.67 -11.05
C SER A 45 7.89 -0.66 -10.30
N LEU A 46 7.50 -0.27 -9.09
CA LEU A 46 8.21 0.74 -8.31
C LEU A 46 9.53 0.21 -7.76
N ASN A 47 9.56 -1.02 -7.25
CA ASN A 47 10.79 -1.60 -6.70
C ASN A 47 11.91 -1.71 -7.75
N PRO A 48 11.66 -2.26 -8.96
CA PRO A 48 12.66 -2.26 -10.02
C PRO A 48 13.00 -0.87 -10.57
N LEU A 49 12.07 0.10 -10.51
CA LEU A 49 12.36 1.47 -10.90
C LEU A 49 13.35 2.12 -9.92
N LEU A 50 13.13 1.93 -8.63
CA LEU A 50 14.04 2.39 -7.57
C LEU A 50 15.42 1.74 -7.68
N SER A 51 15.50 0.44 -7.96
CA SER A 51 16.77 -0.26 -8.11
C SER A 51 17.59 0.20 -9.32
N ASN A 52 16.97 0.81 -10.32
CA ASN A 52 17.68 1.41 -11.45
C ASN A 52 18.25 2.81 -11.13
N ILE A 53 17.58 3.53 -10.21
CA ILE A 53 17.98 4.90 -9.85
C ILE A 53 18.98 4.88 -8.70
N ILE A 54 18.79 3.97 -7.75
CA ILE A 54 19.59 3.84 -6.53
C ILE A 54 20.33 2.50 -6.59
N SER A 55 21.65 2.55 -6.63
CA SER A 55 22.51 1.36 -6.64
C SER A 55 23.22 1.15 -5.29
N GLY A 56 23.60 -0.10 -5.02
CA GLY A 56 24.41 -0.47 -3.85
C GLY A 56 23.66 -0.42 -2.52
N ASP A 57 24.41 -0.11 -1.45
CA ASP A 57 23.98 -0.22 -0.05
C ASP A 57 22.80 0.70 0.33
N LYS A 58 22.53 1.72 -0.48
CA LYS A 58 21.43 2.66 -0.25
C LYS A 58 20.06 2.14 -0.70
N LEU A 59 20.02 1.12 -1.53
CA LEU A 59 18.75 0.59 -2.08
C LEU A 59 17.85 0.01 -0.98
N ALA A 60 18.40 -0.86 -0.13
CA ALA A 60 17.66 -1.48 0.96
C ALA A 60 17.11 -0.43 1.94
N SER A 61 17.93 0.55 2.32
CA SER A 61 17.52 1.66 3.18
C SER A 61 16.40 2.49 2.54
N SER A 62 16.49 2.81 1.25
CA SER A 62 15.48 3.59 0.54
C SER A 62 14.15 2.86 0.39
N LEU A 63 14.18 1.55 0.11
CA LEU A 63 12.99 0.71 0.07
C LEU A 63 12.31 0.64 1.45
N THR A 64 13.10 0.48 2.52
CA THR A 64 12.60 0.44 3.90
C THR A 64 12.02 1.79 4.31
N PHE A 65 12.64 2.91 3.90
CA PHE A 65 12.09 4.25 4.11
C PHE A 65 10.74 4.44 3.41
N GLY A 66 10.57 3.89 2.21
CA GLY A 66 9.26 3.86 1.53
C GLY A 66 8.20 3.12 2.34
N GLN A 67 8.56 2.02 3.01
CA GLN A 67 7.64 1.30 3.91
C GLN A 67 7.30 2.11 5.17
N PHE A 68 8.26 2.90 5.70
CA PHE A 68 8.00 3.85 6.80
C PHE A 68 6.93 4.88 6.42
N VAL A 69 7.05 5.52 5.25
CA VAL A 69 6.05 6.48 4.76
C VAL A 69 4.67 5.81 4.59
N LYS A 70 4.64 4.58 4.04
CA LYS A 70 3.41 3.80 3.92
C LYS A 70 2.78 3.49 5.28
N ALA A 71 3.59 3.18 6.29
CA ALA A 71 3.10 2.89 7.64
C ALA A 71 2.45 4.12 8.29
N ILE A 72 3.02 5.32 8.10
CA ILE A 72 2.39 6.59 8.56
C ILE A 72 1.03 6.79 7.90
N ALA A 73 0.94 6.61 6.58
CA ALA A 73 -0.33 6.76 5.86
C ALA A 73 -1.38 5.76 6.38
N SER A 74 -0.98 4.52 6.64
CA SER A 74 -1.86 3.47 7.19
C SER A 74 -2.30 3.77 8.63
N PHE A 75 -1.43 4.39 9.45
CA PHE A 75 -1.76 4.86 10.80
C PHE A 75 -2.82 5.97 10.76
N LEU A 76 -2.71 6.90 9.81
CA LEU A 76 -3.64 8.03 9.70
C LEU A 76 -5.01 7.64 9.11
N ALA A 77 -5.10 6.57 8.34
CA ALA A 77 -6.30 6.16 7.64
C ALA A 77 -7.53 5.97 8.56
N PRO A 78 -7.48 5.24 9.68
CA PRO A 78 -8.60 5.09 10.60
C PRO A 78 -9.08 6.42 11.19
N TYR A 79 -8.15 7.32 11.51
CA TYR A 79 -8.50 8.64 12.06
C TYR A 79 -9.21 9.52 11.05
N ILE A 80 -8.74 9.54 9.80
CA ILE A 80 -9.40 10.30 8.72
C ILE A 80 -10.82 9.75 8.49
N ALA A 81 -10.99 8.44 8.48
CA ALA A 81 -12.30 7.80 8.34
C ALA A 81 -13.23 8.15 9.52
N MET A 82 -12.73 8.12 10.76
CA MET A 82 -13.46 8.47 11.96
C MET A 82 -13.87 9.96 11.96
N TRP A 83 -12.96 10.86 11.64
CA TRP A 83 -13.24 12.29 11.54
C TRP A 83 -14.28 12.61 10.47
N GLY A 84 -14.29 11.88 9.36
CA GLY A 84 -15.33 11.96 8.36
C GLY A 84 -16.69 11.46 8.86
N ALA A 85 -16.69 10.33 9.59
CA ALA A 85 -17.91 9.76 10.17
C ALA A 85 -18.53 10.66 11.24
N THR A 86 -17.70 11.30 12.08
CA THR A 86 -18.12 12.24 13.15
C THR A 86 -18.35 13.67 12.65
N GLN A 87 -18.21 13.91 11.34
CA GLN A 87 -18.31 15.24 10.71
C GLN A 87 -17.33 16.29 11.28
N THR A 88 -16.26 15.86 11.90
CA THR A 88 -15.19 16.74 12.40
C THR A 88 -14.48 17.46 11.25
N ILE A 89 -14.41 16.79 10.08
CA ILE A 89 -13.96 17.39 8.81
C ILE A 89 -15.11 17.48 7.83
N PRO A 90 -15.09 18.43 6.86
CA PRO A 90 -16.12 18.55 5.83
C PRO A 90 -16.23 17.25 5.02
N SER A 91 -17.24 16.43 5.30
CA SER A 91 -17.41 15.11 4.67
C SER A 91 -18.31 15.14 3.44
N LEU A 92 -18.95 16.28 3.12
CA LEU A 92 -19.89 16.44 2.01
C LEU A 92 -20.97 15.35 1.96
N GLY A 93 -21.38 14.81 3.11
CA GLY A 93 -22.34 13.71 3.21
C GLY A 93 -21.74 12.31 2.99
N LEU A 94 -20.44 12.19 2.77
CA LEU A 94 -19.77 10.89 2.53
C LEU A 94 -19.49 10.11 3.83
N GLY A 95 -19.53 10.76 5.00
CA GLY A 95 -19.18 10.13 6.27
C GLY A 95 -17.75 9.55 6.23
N TRP A 96 -17.55 8.30 6.65
CA TRP A 96 -16.24 7.64 6.63
C TRP A 96 -15.63 7.54 5.22
N ARG A 97 -16.45 7.61 4.17
CA ARG A 97 -15.97 7.56 2.77
C ARG A 97 -15.17 8.79 2.34
N VAL A 98 -15.07 9.81 3.17
CA VAL A 98 -14.21 10.99 2.91
C VAL A 98 -12.74 10.58 2.73
N LEU A 99 -12.34 9.42 3.23
CA LEU A 99 -11.02 8.85 3.03
C LEU A 99 -10.65 8.71 1.53
N PHE A 100 -11.62 8.32 0.69
CA PHE A 100 -11.37 8.10 -0.74
C PHE A 100 -11.02 9.38 -1.50
N PRO A 101 -11.78 10.50 -1.39
CA PRO A 101 -11.36 11.78 -1.97
C PRO A 101 -9.99 12.28 -1.49
N VAL A 102 -9.66 12.09 -0.21
CA VAL A 102 -8.34 12.48 0.33
C VAL A 102 -7.23 11.72 -0.38
N TYR A 103 -7.36 10.40 -0.50
CA TYR A 103 -6.37 9.59 -1.22
C TYR A 103 -6.36 9.87 -2.73
N MET A 104 -7.50 10.23 -3.34
CA MET A 104 -7.55 10.64 -4.75
C MET A 104 -6.72 11.90 -4.99
N ILE A 105 -6.81 12.90 -4.12
CA ILE A 105 -6.01 14.13 -4.22
C ILE A 105 -4.52 13.78 -4.16
N ILE A 106 -4.12 12.93 -3.21
CA ILE A 106 -2.73 12.47 -3.08
C ILE A 106 -2.29 11.70 -4.34
N ALA A 107 -3.16 10.85 -4.89
CA ALA A 107 -2.86 10.11 -6.12
C ALA A 107 -2.68 11.04 -7.33
N VAL A 108 -3.51 12.07 -7.47
CA VAL A 108 -3.37 13.09 -8.53
C VAL A 108 -2.04 13.83 -8.39
N ILE A 109 -1.69 14.27 -7.19
CA ILE A 109 -0.40 14.93 -6.91
C ILE A 109 0.75 14.01 -7.30
N ALA A 110 0.68 12.73 -6.92
CA ALA A 110 1.70 11.74 -7.27
C ALA A 110 1.82 11.51 -8.79
N VAL A 111 0.70 11.45 -9.52
CA VAL A 111 0.68 11.34 -10.99
C VAL A 111 1.32 12.55 -11.65
N LEU A 112 0.96 13.75 -11.22
CA LEU A 112 1.51 15.00 -11.77
C LEU A 112 3.01 15.10 -11.50
N TRP A 113 3.44 14.77 -10.28
CA TRP A 113 4.86 14.83 -9.90
C TRP A 113 5.68 13.81 -10.69
N LEU A 114 5.24 12.55 -10.74
CA LEU A 114 5.92 11.51 -11.50
C LEU A 114 5.87 11.80 -13.01
N GLY A 115 4.76 12.38 -13.49
CA GLY A 115 4.59 12.80 -14.88
C GLY A 115 5.54 13.94 -15.27
N ALA A 116 5.85 14.86 -14.36
CA ALA A 116 6.79 15.95 -14.57
C ALA A 116 8.27 15.53 -14.46
N THR A 117 8.53 14.46 -13.69
CA THR A 117 9.91 13.98 -13.45
C THR A 117 10.41 13.19 -14.66
N ARG A 118 11.56 13.59 -15.22
CA ARG A 118 12.24 12.82 -16.27
C ARG A 118 13.07 11.73 -15.61
N ILE A 119 12.72 10.48 -15.88
CA ILE A 119 13.44 9.29 -15.42
C ILE A 119 13.97 8.59 -16.66
N GLU A 120 15.27 8.39 -16.73
CA GLU A 120 15.89 7.56 -17.76
C GLU A 120 15.61 6.09 -17.42
N GLU A 121 14.91 5.40 -18.31
CA GLU A 121 14.57 3.99 -18.14
C GLU A 121 15.51 3.14 -18.99
N GLU A 122 16.23 2.25 -18.38
CA GLU A 122 16.86 1.15 -19.08
C GLU A 122 15.77 0.20 -19.61
N GLN A 123 15.69 0.08 -20.91
CA GLN A 123 14.78 -0.89 -21.52
C GLN A 123 15.37 -2.29 -21.32
N PRO A 124 14.58 -3.24 -20.77
CA PRO A 124 15.04 -4.62 -20.70
C PRO A 124 15.21 -5.17 -22.11
N ASP A 125 16.37 -5.75 -22.40
CA ASP A 125 16.71 -6.30 -23.73
C ASP A 125 15.73 -7.38 -24.23
N LYS A 126 15.00 -8.02 -23.33
CA LYS A 126 13.91 -8.98 -23.67
C LYS A 126 12.85 -8.97 -22.56
N ALA A 127 11.59 -8.82 -22.94
CA ALA A 127 10.47 -9.06 -22.03
C ALA A 127 10.43 -10.56 -21.69
N SER A 128 10.60 -10.89 -20.40
CA SER A 128 10.45 -12.26 -19.93
C SER A 128 8.98 -12.68 -20.02
N GLY A 129 8.69 -13.78 -20.73
CA GLY A 129 7.33 -14.30 -20.83
C GLY A 129 6.80 -14.77 -19.47
N PHE A 130 5.47 -14.78 -19.33
CA PHE A 130 4.78 -15.19 -18.09
C PHE A 130 5.24 -16.58 -17.58
N VAL A 131 5.44 -17.53 -18.50
CA VAL A 131 5.94 -18.88 -18.18
C VAL A 131 7.35 -18.84 -17.58
N ALA A 132 8.21 -17.92 -18.03
CA ALA A 132 9.56 -17.78 -17.49
C ALA A 132 9.55 -17.34 -16.02
N CYS A 133 8.57 -16.53 -15.60
CA CYS A 133 8.39 -16.12 -14.22
C CYS A 133 8.09 -17.33 -13.31
N PHE A 134 7.23 -18.25 -13.76
CA PHE A 134 6.95 -19.47 -13.00
C PHE A 134 8.14 -20.42 -12.92
N LYS A 135 8.98 -20.51 -13.96
CA LYS A 135 10.22 -21.27 -13.91
C LYS A 135 11.21 -20.78 -12.84
N LEU A 136 11.16 -19.49 -12.50
CA LEU A 136 11.99 -18.93 -11.42
C LEU A 136 11.62 -19.49 -10.04
N LEU A 137 10.37 -19.85 -9.81
CA LEU A 137 9.93 -20.51 -8.55
C LEU A 137 10.53 -21.91 -8.37
N GLY A 138 11.03 -22.52 -9.43
CA GLY A 138 11.81 -23.77 -9.35
C GLY A 138 13.18 -23.61 -8.69
N LYS A 139 13.67 -22.37 -8.50
CA LYS A 139 14.90 -22.11 -7.75
C LYS A 139 14.59 -22.00 -6.26
N PRO A 140 15.24 -22.82 -5.37
CA PRO A 140 14.90 -22.84 -3.93
C PRO A 140 14.99 -21.47 -3.27
N PHE A 141 16.00 -20.69 -3.59
CA PHE A 141 16.17 -19.34 -3.06
C PHE A 141 14.99 -18.40 -3.42
N VAL A 142 14.57 -18.42 -4.68
CA VAL A 142 13.43 -17.60 -5.16
C VAL A 142 12.13 -18.04 -4.50
N LEU A 143 11.93 -19.36 -4.35
CA LEU A 143 10.77 -19.93 -3.67
C LEU A 143 10.71 -19.51 -2.20
N LEU A 144 11.85 -19.57 -1.48
CA LEU A 144 11.92 -19.12 -0.09
C LEU A 144 11.63 -17.63 0.06
N CYS A 145 12.16 -16.78 -0.82
CA CYS A 145 11.85 -15.35 -0.84
C CYS A 145 10.36 -15.11 -1.12
N PHE A 146 9.77 -15.83 -2.07
CA PHE A 146 8.34 -15.74 -2.38
C PHE A 146 7.48 -16.13 -1.18
N LEU A 147 7.77 -17.26 -0.52
CA LEU A 147 7.06 -17.71 0.68
C LEU A 147 7.22 -16.72 1.84
N GLY A 148 8.43 -16.18 2.02
CA GLY A 148 8.69 -15.16 3.04
C GLY A 148 7.84 -13.90 2.86
N ILE A 149 7.76 -13.39 1.64
CA ILE A 149 6.90 -12.23 1.32
C ILE A 149 5.42 -12.57 1.52
N MET A 150 4.99 -13.75 1.08
CA MET A 150 3.60 -14.21 1.23
C MET A 150 3.20 -14.30 2.71
N CYS A 151 4.06 -14.91 3.55
CA CYS A 151 3.83 -14.99 4.99
C CYS A 151 3.80 -13.59 5.64
N HIS A 152 4.74 -12.72 5.27
CA HIS A 152 4.79 -11.36 5.80
C HIS A 152 3.53 -10.56 5.48
N VAL A 153 3.10 -10.58 4.24
CA VAL A 153 1.86 -9.90 3.81
C VAL A 153 0.63 -10.53 4.46
N GLY A 154 0.60 -11.87 4.58
CA GLY A 154 -0.47 -12.60 5.27
C GLY A 154 -0.63 -12.19 6.73
N ILE A 155 0.48 -12.07 7.47
CA ILE A 155 0.49 -11.59 8.86
C ILE A 155 0.02 -10.14 8.93
N ASP A 156 0.53 -9.27 8.06
CA ASP A 156 0.19 -7.85 8.02
C ASP A 156 -1.32 -7.64 7.80
N VAL A 157 -1.87 -8.23 6.75
CA VAL A 157 -3.30 -8.13 6.43
C VAL A 157 -4.16 -8.85 7.47
N GLY A 158 -3.77 -10.07 7.87
CA GLY A 158 -4.50 -10.87 8.85
C GLY A 158 -4.63 -10.15 10.19
N THR A 159 -3.53 -9.62 10.71
CA THR A 159 -3.54 -8.87 11.98
C THR A 159 -4.47 -7.65 11.89
N ASN A 160 -4.34 -6.85 10.83
CA ASN A 160 -5.12 -5.61 10.69
C ASN A 160 -6.62 -5.84 10.47
N THR A 161 -7.00 -6.96 9.87
CA THR A 161 -8.42 -7.28 9.65
C THR A 161 -9.04 -8.04 10.81
N THR A 162 -8.28 -8.89 11.49
CA THR A 162 -8.79 -9.81 12.52
C THR A 162 -8.75 -9.20 13.91
N ALA A 163 -7.70 -8.43 14.26
CA ALA A 163 -7.56 -7.88 15.60
C ALA A 163 -8.73 -6.98 16.02
N PRO A 164 -9.21 -6.02 15.21
CA PRO A 164 -10.39 -5.23 15.58
C PRO A 164 -11.64 -6.09 15.76
N LYS A 165 -11.86 -7.09 14.90
CA LYS A 165 -13.01 -7.99 15.00
C LYS A 165 -12.99 -8.79 16.32
N ILE A 166 -11.83 -9.37 16.69
CA ILE A 166 -11.69 -10.11 17.94
C ILE A 166 -11.98 -9.21 19.13
N LEU A 167 -11.48 -7.98 19.13
CA LEU A 167 -11.72 -7.03 20.21
C LEU A 167 -13.21 -6.67 20.34
N MET A 168 -13.90 -6.47 19.22
CA MET A 168 -15.33 -6.19 19.22
C MET A 168 -16.16 -7.43 19.66
N GLU A 169 -15.85 -8.61 19.12
CA GLU A 169 -16.67 -9.82 19.33
C GLU A 169 -16.40 -10.52 20.68
N ARG A 170 -15.14 -10.46 21.17
CA ARG A 170 -14.74 -11.18 22.38
C ARG A 170 -14.66 -10.30 23.63
N MET A 171 -14.35 -9.02 23.45
CA MET A 171 -14.15 -8.07 24.54
C MET A 171 -15.24 -7.00 24.59
N GLU A 172 -16.24 -7.09 23.70
CA GLU A 172 -17.37 -6.14 23.59
C GLU A 172 -16.92 -4.67 23.48
N MET A 173 -15.74 -4.45 22.90
CA MET A 173 -15.19 -3.11 22.71
C MET A 173 -15.95 -2.36 21.63
N THR A 174 -16.07 -1.06 21.78
CA THR A 174 -16.61 -0.19 20.74
C THR A 174 -15.69 -0.15 19.52
N LEU A 175 -16.23 0.18 18.34
CA LEU A 175 -15.47 0.27 17.12
C LEU A 175 -14.25 1.21 17.24
N ASP A 176 -14.42 2.33 17.95
CA ASP A 176 -13.36 3.32 18.15
C ASP A 176 -12.19 2.73 18.93
N MET A 177 -12.49 2.01 20.02
CA MET A 177 -11.48 1.34 20.85
C MET A 177 -10.81 0.19 20.10
N ALA A 178 -11.58 -0.60 19.36
CA ALA A 178 -11.04 -1.69 18.55
C ALA A 178 -10.13 -1.22 17.40
N SER A 179 -10.45 -0.08 16.80
CA SER A 179 -9.63 0.54 15.75
C SER A 179 -8.26 1.01 16.26
N PHE A 180 -8.15 1.30 17.56
CA PHE A 180 -6.86 1.64 18.18
C PHE A 180 -5.84 0.50 18.12
N ALA A 181 -6.28 -0.76 18.13
CA ALA A 181 -5.38 -1.90 17.97
C ALA A 181 -4.64 -1.88 16.62
N THR A 182 -5.34 -1.54 15.55
CA THR A 182 -4.73 -1.34 14.22
C THR A 182 -3.72 -0.19 14.23
N SER A 183 -4.08 0.93 14.86
CA SER A 183 -3.18 2.09 14.98
C SER A 183 -1.93 1.74 15.78
N LEU A 184 -2.05 0.99 16.87
CA LEU A 184 -0.92 0.53 17.68
C LEU A 184 0.03 -0.37 16.87
N TYR A 185 -0.52 -1.29 16.08
CA TYR A 185 0.28 -2.10 15.16
C TYR A 185 1.09 -1.23 14.19
N PHE A 186 0.49 -0.20 13.59
CA PHE A 186 1.19 0.69 12.67
C PHE A 186 2.22 1.60 13.35
N ILE A 187 2.04 1.96 14.63
CA ILE A 187 3.07 2.66 15.40
C ILE A 187 4.33 1.80 15.50
N PHE A 188 4.20 0.56 15.96
CA PHE A 188 5.35 -0.34 16.09
C PHE A 188 5.96 -0.69 14.73
N ARG A 189 5.16 -0.85 13.71
CA ARG A 189 5.63 -1.04 12.33
C ARG A 189 6.43 0.17 11.85
N THR A 190 5.96 1.38 12.13
CA THR A 190 6.64 2.64 11.76
C THR A 190 8.01 2.72 12.44
N ILE A 191 8.07 2.43 13.73
CA ILE A 191 9.34 2.39 14.50
C ILE A 191 10.28 1.34 13.91
N GLY A 192 9.78 0.13 13.64
CA GLY A 192 10.57 -0.95 13.05
C GLY A 192 11.12 -0.62 11.67
N CYS A 193 10.30 -0.04 10.79
CA CYS A 193 10.74 0.40 9.46
C CYS A 193 11.77 1.52 9.53
N PHE A 194 11.58 2.50 10.42
CA PHE A 194 12.54 3.59 10.59
C PHE A 194 13.88 3.07 11.13
N SER A 195 13.85 2.25 12.18
CA SER A 195 15.05 1.63 12.74
C SER A 195 15.76 0.74 11.72
N GLY A 196 14.99 -0.06 10.96
CA GLY A 196 15.52 -0.90 9.90
C GLY A 196 16.18 -0.09 8.78
N ALA A 197 15.61 1.05 8.40
CA ALA A 197 16.21 1.92 7.38
C ALA A 197 17.58 2.49 7.84
N ILE A 198 17.71 2.83 9.13
CA ILE A 198 18.98 3.31 9.71
C ILE A 198 20.01 2.17 9.77
N ILE A 199 19.62 1.00 10.29
CA ILE A 199 20.52 -0.15 10.44
C ILE A 199 21.04 -0.59 9.07
N LEU A 200 20.16 -0.76 8.08
CA LEU A 200 20.52 -1.20 6.73
C LEU A 200 21.36 -0.19 5.95
N ARG A 201 21.50 1.03 6.44
CA ARG A 201 22.42 2.01 5.86
C ARG A 201 23.88 1.75 6.27
N HIS A 202 24.07 1.06 7.39
CA HIS A 202 25.39 0.84 7.99
C HIS A 202 25.90 -0.60 7.86
N VAL A 203 25.07 -1.51 7.31
CA VAL A 203 25.40 -2.89 6.99
C VAL A 203 25.61 -3.06 5.50
#